data_5aee56c275e3454271ea57c8b5ec0e84
#
_entry.id   5aee56c275e3454271ea57c8b5ec0e84
#
_cell.length_a   1.000
_cell.length_b   1.000
_cell.length_c   1.000
_cell.angle_alpha   90.00
_cell.angle_beta   90.00
_cell.angle_gamma   90.00
#
_symmetry.space_group_name_H-M   'P 1'
#
loop_
_entity.id
_entity.type
_entity.pdbx_description
1 polymer ?
#
loop_
_entity_poly.entity_id
_entity_poly.type
_entity_poly.pdbx_seq_one_letter_code
_entity_poly.pdbx_strand_id
1 'polypeptide(L)'
;MKKFCCRITIILCCLFCYFYLPAEEKLPLVYKIDLKKEIGSTTWRYVQCGMNEARQLGASAVLVHMNTYGGTVVHADSIRTMFLNSSIPVYAFIDNNAASAGALIAIACDSIYMRPGANIGAVTVVNETGSAMPDKYQSYMRSTIRATAEAHGKDTVITAQGDTVIKWRRDPLIAEAMVDERIVVPHLSDSGKVLTLTAEEAFQHGFSEGMAGSVDEIIRNKLGYKQYELREYRPSVYDEIVGFLLNPALQAILVMIIIGGIYFELQTPGIGFPSAAALIAAVLYFAPLYLDGLAANWEILLFVAGVVMLILEIFVIPGFGIAGISGIVLMIGALVLALLGNVNFNFDYVESGDINRSILIVVIGLIMGTAVMIYLSHKIGRKGIFNRLALHATQDIDEGFIAVPSGLDKRVGAIGIASTILRPSGKIRIEDVDYDAVALYGYIEKGTPVRVIKTGNSQLYVLPVDKK
;
A
#
# COMPACT_ATOMS: atom_id res chain seq x y z
N MET A 1 -1.05 -79.74 -22.20
CA MET A 1 -1.29 -79.38 -20.80
C MET A 1 -0.08 -78.77 -20.12
N LYS A 2 1.16 -79.31 -20.22
CA LYS A 2 2.35 -78.78 -19.53
C LYS A 2 2.70 -77.27 -19.85
N LYS A 3 2.54 -76.86 -21.13
CA LYS A 3 2.85 -75.46 -21.55
C LYS A 3 1.79 -74.44 -21.07
N PHE A 4 0.58 -74.84 -20.75
CA PHE A 4 -0.50 -73.97 -20.27
C PHE A 4 -0.36 -73.75 -18.77
N CYS A 5 0.01 -74.75 -17.99
CA CYS A 5 0.29 -74.61 -16.56
C CYS A 5 1.50 -73.67 -16.31
N CYS A 6 2.57 -73.76 -17.12
CA CYS A 6 3.76 -72.93 -16.96
C CYS A 6 3.45 -71.42 -17.20
N ARG A 7 2.56 -71.12 -18.18
CA ARG A 7 2.14 -69.71 -18.43
C ARG A 7 1.26 -69.11 -17.28
N ILE A 8 0.39 -69.92 -16.69
CA ILE A 8 -0.43 -69.52 -15.59
C ILE A 8 0.43 -69.24 -14.34
N THR A 9 1.43 -70.10 -14.08
CA THR A 9 2.36 -69.95 -12.95
C THR A 9 3.21 -68.67 -13.10
N ILE A 10 3.69 -68.38 -14.32
CA ILE A 10 4.43 -67.13 -14.58
C ILE A 10 3.56 -65.88 -14.40
N ILE A 11 2.29 -65.89 -14.85
CA ILE A 11 1.35 -64.78 -14.66
C ILE A 11 1.01 -64.63 -13.20
N LEU A 12 0.81 -65.71 -12.43
CA LEU A 12 0.57 -65.63 -10.98
C LEU A 12 1.81 -65.13 -10.23
N CYS A 13 3.02 -65.53 -10.59
CA CYS A 13 4.25 -65.01 -10.03
C CYS A 13 4.46 -63.51 -10.35
N CYS A 14 4.16 -63.07 -11.56
CA CYS A 14 4.23 -61.66 -11.92
C CYS A 14 3.16 -60.83 -11.17
N LEU A 15 1.95 -61.36 -10.99
CA LEU A 15 0.91 -60.72 -10.19
C LEU A 15 1.32 -60.66 -8.69
N PHE A 16 1.94 -61.73 -8.16
CA PHE A 16 2.44 -61.73 -6.78
C PHE A 16 3.64 -60.76 -6.58
N CYS A 17 4.53 -60.63 -7.58
CA CYS A 17 5.60 -59.61 -7.55
C CYS A 17 5.06 -58.18 -7.62
N TYR A 18 3.94 -57.94 -8.31
CA TYR A 18 3.31 -56.63 -8.35
C TYR A 18 2.65 -56.25 -7.04
N PHE A 19 2.22 -57.24 -6.21
CA PHE A 19 1.66 -56.98 -4.86
C PHE A 19 2.75 -56.85 -3.76
N TYR A 20 3.99 -57.16 -4.05
CA TYR A 20 5.14 -57.08 -3.14
C TYR A 20 6.11 -55.93 -3.51
N LEU A 21 5.68 -54.95 -4.31
CA LEU A 21 6.42 -53.68 -4.34
C LEU A 21 6.28 -53.08 -2.93
N PRO A 22 7.38 -52.90 -2.20
CA PRO A 22 7.30 -52.19 -0.92
C PRO A 22 6.71 -50.82 -1.25
N ALA A 23 5.62 -50.45 -0.57
CA ALA A 23 5.11 -49.09 -0.63
C ALA A 23 6.31 -48.20 -0.28
N GLU A 24 6.71 -47.37 -1.18
CA GLU A 24 7.76 -46.38 -0.95
C GLU A 24 7.34 -45.62 0.31
N GLU A 25 8.01 -45.88 1.41
CA GLU A 25 7.69 -45.27 2.70
C GLU A 25 7.91 -43.76 2.52
N LYS A 26 6.82 -43.03 2.32
CA LYS A 26 6.86 -41.61 2.05
C LYS A 26 7.49 -40.95 3.28
N LEU A 27 8.65 -40.34 3.10
CA LEU A 27 9.34 -39.65 4.20
C LEU A 27 8.41 -38.63 4.83
N PRO A 28 8.40 -38.47 6.15
CA PRO A 28 7.63 -37.43 6.80
C PRO A 28 8.07 -36.07 6.29
N LEU A 29 7.12 -35.27 5.79
CA LEU A 29 7.34 -33.93 5.32
C LEU A 29 7.26 -32.96 6.48
N VAL A 30 8.34 -32.27 6.80
CA VAL A 30 8.36 -31.14 7.73
C VAL A 30 8.33 -29.85 6.93
N TYR A 31 7.33 -29.01 7.20
CA TYR A 31 7.16 -27.75 6.50
C TYR A 31 7.62 -26.60 7.36
N LYS A 32 8.66 -25.87 6.93
CA LYS A 32 9.25 -24.75 7.68
C LYS A 32 8.64 -23.41 7.23
N ILE A 33 8.26 -22.59 8.21
CA ILE A 33 7.79 -21.21 7.99
C ILE A 33 8.71 -20.28 8.78
N ASP A 34 9.33 -19.32 8.10
CA ASP A 34 10.17 -18.29 8.74
C ASP A 34 9.32 -17.13 9.24
N LEU A 35 9.40 -16.85 10.54
CA LEU A 35 8.75 -15.73 11.22
C LEU A 35 9.83 -14.83 11.82
N LYS A 36 10.56 -14.12 10.93
CA LYS A 36 11.78 -13.34 11.25
C LYS A 36 11.62 -11.84 11.02
N LYS A 37 10.40 -11.40 10.75
CA LYS A 37 10.05 -9.99 10.51
C LYS A 37 9.09 -9.53 11.60
N GLU A 38 8.75 -8.24 11.54
CA GLU A 38 7.65 -7.68 12.33
C GLU A 38 6.33 -8.41 12.01
N ILE A 39 5.52 -8.62 13.05
CA ILE A 39 4.21 -9.25 12.93
C ILE A 39 3.21 -8.22 12.43
N GLY A 40 2.92 -8.27 11.14
CA GLY A 40 1.98 -7.41 10.43
C GLY A 40 1.23 -8.18 9.36
N SER A 41 0.53 -7.46 8.47
CA SER A 41 -0.28 -8.04 7.39
C SER A 41 0.53 -8.97 6.48
N THR A 42 1.73 -8.55 6.08
CA THR A 42 2.63 -9.36 5.24
C THR A 42 3.04 -10.66 5.93
N THR A 43 3.39 -10.61 7.21
CA THR A 43 3.79 -11.80 7.98
C THR A 43 2.59 -12.74 8.19
N TRP A 44 1.42 -12.19 8.50
CA TRP A 44 0.17 -12.94 8.57
C TRP A 44 -0.11 -13.69 7.27
N ARG A 45 -0.02 -12.98 6.14
CA ARG A 45 -0.21 -13.57 4.81
C ARG A 45 0.76 -14.73 4.55
N TYR A 46 2.05 -14.55 4.88
CA TYR A 46 3.05 -15.61 4.69
C TYR A 46 2.74 -16.85 5.54
N VAL A 47 2.32 -16.67 6.79
CA VAL A 47 1.90 -17.78 7.66
C VAL A 47 0.67 -18.46 7.09
N GLN A 48 -0.33 -17.69 6.65
CA GLN A 48 -1.57 -18.22 6.07
C GLN A 48 -1.29 -19.05 4.80
N CYS A 49 -0.49 -18.54 3.89
CA CYS A 49 -0.10 -19.25 2.67
C CYS A 49 0.72 -20.50 3.00
N GLY A 50 1.71 -20.38 3.90
CA GLY A 50 2.56 -21.50 4.31
C GLY A 50 1.78 -22.61 5.00
N MET A 51 0.84 -22.28 5.89
CA MET A 51 -0.04 -23.27 6.54
C MET A 51 -0.98 -23.97 5.55
N ASN A 52 -1.50 -23.24 4.58
CA ASN A 52 -2.34 -23.80 3.53
C ASN A 52 -1.53 -24.74 2.61
N GLU A 53 -0.33 -24.35 2.22
CA GLU A 53 0.56 -25.18 1.41
C GLU A 53 1.00 -26.44 2.18
N ALA A 54 1.38 -26.31 3.45
CA ALA A 54 1.70 -27.43 4.32
C ALA A 54 0.55 -28.44 4.39
N ARG A 55 -0.69 -27.94 4.50
CA ARG A 55 -1.90 -28.79 4.52
C ARG A 55 -2.12 -29.50 3.18
N GLN A 56 -1.98 -28.78 2.05
CA GLN A 56 -2.14 -29.34 0.71
C GLN A 56 -1.10 -30.41 0.40
N LEU A 57 0.13 -30.22 0.87
CA LEU A 57 1.22 -31.17 0.69
C LEU A 57 1.15 -32.38 1.65
N GLY A 58 0.25 -32.34 2.64
CA GLY A 58 0.12 -33.37 3.66
C GLY A 58 1.33 -33.41 4.59
N ALA A 59 1.81 -32.25 5.02
CA ALA A 59 2.93 -32.15 5.96
C ALA A 59 2.61 -32.87 7.27
N SER A 60 3.61 -33.62 7.79
CA SER A 60 3.53 -34.32 9.08
C SER A 60 3.71 -33.37 10.26
N ALA A 61 4.39 -32.24 10.03
CA ALA A 61 4.66 -31.22 11.04
C ALA A 61 4.93 -29.88 10.36
N VAL A 62 4.57 -28.79 11.04
CA VAL A 62 4.99 -27.42 10.69
C VAL A 62 6.00 -26.94 11.73
N LEU A 63 7.13 -26.40 11.28
CA LEU A 63 8.15 -25.80 12.12
C LEU A 63 8.20 -24.30 11.86
N VAL A 64 7.81 -23.50 12.84
CA VAL A 64 7.86 -22.04 12.79
C VAL A 64 9.22 -21.58 13.34
N HIS A 65 10.08 -21.07 12.49
CA HIS A 65 11.41 -20.57 12.84
C HIS A 65 11.31 -19.07 13.17
N MET A 66 11.41 -18.75 14.45
CA MET A 66 11.07 -17.45 15.00
C MET A 66 12.30 -16.62 15.38
N ASN A 67 12.31 -15.37 14.95
CA ASN A 67 13.19 -14.32 15.45
C ASN A 67 12.49 -12.97 15.22
N THR A 68 11.65 -12.55 16.16
CA THR A 68 10.83 -11.33 16.02
C THR A 68 10.75 -10.55 17.33
N TYR A 69 10.72 -9.23 17.21
CA TYR A 69 10.49 -8.31 18.32
C TYR A 69 9.00 -8.01 18.56
N GLY A 70 8.11 -8.63 17.79
CA GLY A 70 6.67 -8.44 17.92
C GLY A 70 6.06 -7.72 16.73
N GLY A 71 4.95 -7.02 16.98
CA GLY A 71 4.17 -6.29 15.99
C GLY A 71 2.72 -6.10 16.43
N THR A 72 1.80 -6.03 15.48
CA THR A 72 0.41 -5.68 15.77
C THR A 72 -0.37 -6.84 16.42
N VAL A 73 -1.23 -6.48 17.38
CA VAL A 73 -2.04 -7.42 18.16
C VAL A 73 -3.00 -8.22 17.26
N VAL A 74 -3.63 -7.56 16.29
CA VAL A 74 -4.62 -8.18 15.39
C VAL A 74 -4.03 -9.33 14.57
N HIS A 75 -2.85 -9.10 13.98
CA HIS A 75 -2.20 -10.14 13.19
C HIS A 75 -1.60 -11.25 14.07
N ALA A 76 -1.12 -10.89 15.26
CA ALA A 76 -0.67 -11.88 16.23
C ALA A 76 -1.81 -12.81 16.67
N ASP A 77 -2.99 -12.26 16.95
CA ASP A 77 -4.17 -13.04 17.33
C ASP A 77 -4.67 -13.93 16.19
N SER A 78 -4.60 -13.44 14.95
CA SER A 78 -4.93 -14.23 13.76
C SER A 78 -4.00 -15.44 13.59
N ILE A 79 -2.69 -15.24 13.76
CA ILE A 79 -1.68 -16.32 13.69
C ILE A 79 -1.88 -17.30 14.84
N ARG A 80 -2.04 -16.79 16.07
CA ARG A 80 -2.34 -17.58 17.28
C ARG A 80 -3.54 -18.50 17.05
N THR A 81 -4.64 -17.92 16.58
CA THR A 81 -5.88 -18.67 16.33
C THR A 81 -5.70 -19.74 15.26
N MET A 82 -4.95 -19.45 14.21
CA MET A 82 -4.63 -20.40 13.16
C MET A 82 -3.81 -21.59 13.69
N PHE A 83 -2.82 -21.35 14.56
CA PHE A 83 -1.98 -22.41 15.12
C PHE A 83 -2.75 -23.27 16.11
N LEU A 84 -3.52 -22.66 17.03
CA LEU A 84 -4.36 -23.40 17.98
C LEU A 84 -5.40 -24.32 17.31
N ASN A 85 -5.89 -23.93 16.12
CA ASN A 85 -6.87 -24.70 15.35
C ASN A 85 -6.24 -25.56 14.24
N SER A 86 -4.92 -25.70 14.22
CA SER A 86 -4.24 -26.47 13.20
C SER A 86 -4.48 -27.97 13.38
N SER A 87 -4.79 -28.68 12.29
CA SER A 87 -4.82 -30.14 12.26
C SER A 87 -3.43 -30.77 12.09
N ILE A 88 -2.42 -29.98 11.78
CA ILE A 88 -1.02 -30.39 11.67
C ILE A 88 -0.31 -29.85 12.89
N PRO A 89 0.51 -30.67 13.60
CA PRO A 89 1.29 -30.20 14.73
C PRO A 89 2.19 -29.02 14.37
N VAL A 90 2.15 -27.96 15.15
CA VAL A 90 2.94 -26.73 14.93
C VAL A 90 3.98 -26.61 16.03
N TYR A 91 5.24 -26.56 15.65
CA TYR A 91 6.39 -26.45 16.56
C TYR A 91 7.08 -25.09 16.39
N ALA A 92 7.32 -24.39 17.48
CA ALA A 92 8.10 -23.15 17.45
C ALA A 92 9.59 -23.45 17.70
N PHE A 93 10.46 -22.91 16.86
CA PHE A 93 11.89 -22.79 17.13
C PHE A 93 12.26 -21.33 17.29
N ILE A 94 12.52 -20.90 18.52
CA ILE A 94 12.94 -19.54 18.83
C ILE A 94 14.46 -19.48 18.69
N ASP A 95 14.90 -18.85 17.59
CA ASP A 95 16.32 -18.72 17.25
C ASP A 95 17.03 -17.67 18.10
N ASN A 96 16.41 -16.50 18.29
CA ASN A 96 16.97 -15.45 19.14
C ASN A 96 15.87 -14.79 20.00
N ASN A 97 14.80 -14.30 19.39
CA ASN A 97 13.74 -13.59 20.10
C ASN A 97 12.36 -14.08 19.70
N ALA A 98 11.49 -14.22 20.67
CA ALA A 98 10.04 -14.25 20.52
C ALA A 98 9.46 -13.24 21.51
N ALA A 99 9.59 -11.94 21.20
CA ALA A 99 9.14 -10.86 22.07
C ALA A 99 7.74 -10.39 21.66
N SER A 100 6.96 -9.88 22.64
CA SER A 100 5.64 -9.29 22.42
C SER A 100 4.69 -10.23 21.65
N ALA A 101 4.17 -9.82 20.49
CA ALA A 101 3.36 -10.66 19.60
C ALA A 101 4.01 -12.02 19.29
N GLY A 102 5.35 -12.08 19.22
CA GLY A 102 6.09 -13.32 19.01
C GLY A 102 5.90 -14.33 20.13
N ALA A 103 5.86 -13.89 21.40
CA ALA A 103 5.61 -14.77 22.53
C ALA A 103 4.18 -15.34 22.51
N LEU A 104 3.18 -14.50 22.23
CA LEU A 104 1.79 -14.94 22.07
C LEU A 104 1.65 -16.04 21.01
N ILE A 105 2.32 -15.85 19.86
CA ILE A 105 2.33 -16.82 18.77
C ILE A 105 3.07 -18.09 19.15
N ALA A 106 4.23 -17.98 19.81
CA ALA A 106 5.00 -19.14 20.25
C ALA A 106 4.22 -20.00 21.26
N ILE A 107 3.52 -19.35 22.20
CA ILE A 107 2.67 -20.03 23.19
C ILE A 107 1.52 -20.80 22.53
N ALA A 108 1.05 -20.37 21.38
CA ALA A 108 0.00 -21.05 20.61
C ALA A 108 0.48 -22.32 19.89
N CYS A 109 1.79 -22.51 19.74
CA CYS A 109 2.36 -23.71 19.13
C CYS A 109 2.30 -24.93 20.08
N ASP A 110 2.21 -26.13 19.51
CA ASP A 110 2.14 -27.38 20.29
C ASP A 110 3.37 -27.61 21.17
N SER A 111 4.55 -27.24 20.67
CA SER A 111 5.81 -27.28 21.45
C SER A 111 6.72 -26.12 21.08
N ILE A 112 7.52 -25.70 22.07
CA ILE A 112 8.47 -24.59 21.92
C ILE A 112 9.87 -25.14 22.17
N TYR A 113 10.75 -24.94 21.21
CA TYR A 113 12.18 -25.19 21.34
C TYR A 113 12.95 -23.88 21.22
N MET A 114 13.96 -23.69 22.04
CA MET A 114 14.71 -22.44 22.08
C MET A 114 16.19 -22.69 21.84
N ARG A 115 16.82 -21.80 21.10
CA ARG A 115 18.28 -21.79 21.03
C ARG A 115 18.85 -21.29 22.35
N PRO A 116 19.98 -21.85 22.86
CA PRO A 116 20.68 -21.25 23.98
C PRO A 116 20.95 -19.75 23.77
N GLY A 117 20.51 -18.90 24.69
CA GLY A 117 20.59 -17.44 24.59
C GLY A 117 19.36 -16.77 23.97
N ALA A 118 18.37 -17.53 23.54
CA ALA A 118 17.08 -16.98 23.06
C ALA A 118 16.19 -16.53 24.23
N ASN A 119 15.24 -15.64 23.93
CA ASN A 119 14.29 -15.07 24.89
C ASN A 119 12.85 -15.18 24.40
N ILE A 120 11.91 -15.31 25.37
CA ILE A 120 10.46 -15.28 25.13
C ILE A 120 9.76 -14.46 26.21
N GLY A 121 8.86 -13.54 25.85
CA GLY A 121 8.07 -12.73 26.79
C GLY A 121 7.87 -11.28 26.36
N ALA A 122 7.80 -10.36 27.35
CA ALA A 122 7.59 -8.92 27.16
C ALA A 122 6.37 -8.61 26.29
N VAL A 123 5.18 -9.03 26.73
CA VAL A 123 3.92 -8.98 25.93
C VAL A 123 3.05 -7.79 26.30
N THR A 124 3.56 -6.82 27.06
CA THR A 124 2.83 -5.58 27.36
C THR A 124 2.40 -4.88 26.09
N VAL A 125 1.12 -4.53 25.98
CA VAL A 125 0.60 -3.79 24.82
C VAL A 125 1.08 -2.34 24.93
N VAL A 126 1.82 -1.89 23.92
CA VAL A 126 2.37 -0.55 23.83
C VAL A 126 1.87 0.16 22.59
N ASN A 127 1.84 1.50 22.62
CA ASN A 127 1.57 2.30 21.43
C ASN A 127 2.86 2.48 20.59
N GLU A 128 2.77 3.18 19.48
CA GLU A 128 3.89 3.44 18.56
C GLU A 128 5.08 4.18 19.21
N THR A 129 4.85 4.88 20.32
CA THR A 129 5.91 5.56 21.07
C THR A 129 6.56 4.68 22.14
N GLY A 130 6.13 3.41 22.27
CA GLY A 130 6.60 2.47 23.29
C GLY A 130 5.96 2.66 24.67
N SER A 131 4.97 3.54 24.81
CA SER A 131 4.24 3.77 26.06
C SER A 131 3.15 2.71 26.26
N ALA A 132 3.01 2.19 27.48
CA ALA A 132 1.99 1.19 27.79
C ALA A 132 0.57 1.73 27.50
N MET A 133 -0.24 0.91 26.81
CA MET A 133 -1.64 1.22 26.55
C MET A 133 -2.47 1.14 27.84
N PRO A 134 -3.63 1.83 27.90
CA PRO A 134 -4.53 1.78 29.06
C PRO A 134 -4.88 0.34 29.48
N ASP A 135 -5.20 0.14 30.77
CA ASP A 135 -5.45 -1.19 31.36
C ASP A 135 -6.52 -2.04 30.63
N LYS A 136 -7.47 -1.41 29.93
CA LYS A 136 -8.43 -2.11 29.07
C LYS A 136 -7.72 -3.04 28.06
N TYR A 137 -6.67 -2.55 27.40
CA TYR A 137 -5.91 -3.31 26.41
C TYR A 137 -5.03 -4.35 27.07
N GLN A 138 -4.42 -4.01 28.22
CA GLN A 138 -3.62 -4.96 29.00
C GLN A 138 -4.52 -6.10 29.53
N SER A 139 -5.71 -5.80 30.01
CA SER A 139 -6.68 -6.79 30.49
C SER A 139 -7.10 -7.76 29.37
N TYR A 140 -7.35 -7.23 28.17
CA TYR A 140 -7.64 -8.06 27.01
C TYR A 140 -6.46 -9.01 26.69
N MET A 141 -5.25 -8.48 26.62
CA MET A 141 -4.04 -9.27 26.33
C MET A 141 -3.75 -10.32 27.41
N ARG A 142 -3.91 -9.98 28.70
CA ARG A 142 -3.80 -10.94 29.80
C ARG A 142 -4.75 -12.13 29.61
N SER A 143 -6.03 -11.82 29.30
CA SER A 143 -7.02 -12.86 29.07
C SER A 143 -6.68 -13.72 27.87
N THR A 144 -6.23 -13.11 26.79
CA THR A 144 -5.86 -13.79 25.53
C THR A 144 -4.68 -14.73 25.73
N ILE A 145 -3.59 -14.27 26.37
CA ILE A 145 -2.40 -15.09 26.56
C ILE A 145 -2.64 -16.21 27.58
N ARG A 146 -3.42 -15.94 28.63
CA ARG A 146 -3.88 -16.94 29.58
C ARG A 146 -4.67 -18.06 28.89
N ALA A 147 -5.71 -17.68 28.12
CA ALA A 147 -6.53 -18.65 27.39
C ALA A 147 -5.69 -19.45 26.38
N THR A 148 -4.68 -18.85 25.79
CA THR A 148 -3.73 -19.54 24.87
C THR A 148 -2.90 -20.59 25.63
N ALA A 149 -2.39 -20.28 26.82
CA ALA A 149 -1.67 -21.22 27.63
C ALA A 149 -2.57 -22.37 28.15
N GLU A 150 -3.79 -22.03 28.59
CA GLU A 150 -4.80 -22.98 29.05
C GLU A 150 -5.26 -23.97 27.95
N ALA A 151 -5.26 -23.54 26.70
CA ALA A 151 -5.68 -24.35 25.55
C ALA A 151 -4.83 -25.63 25.36
N HIS A 152 -3.57 -25.62 25.84
CA HIS A 152 -2.71 -26.80 25.80
C HIS A 152 -2.98 -27.81 26.91
N GLY A 153 -3.87 -27.51 27.85
CA GLY A 153 -4.33 -28.41 28.89
C GLY A 153 -3.30 -28.67 30.00
N LYS A 154 -3.50 -29.79 30.69
CA LYS A 154 -2.70 -30.18 31.84
C LYS A 154 -2.11 -31.57 31.61
N ASP A 155 -0.87 -31.74 32.04
CA ASP A 155 -0.20 -33.03 32.04
C ASP A 155 -0.23 -33.64 33.42
N THR A 156 -0.30 -34.96 33.47
CA THR A 156 -0.18 -35.74 34.72
C THR A 156 1.28 -36.14 34.91
N VAL A 157 1.92 -35.57 35.90
CA VAL A 157 3.33 -35.84 36.21
C VAL A 157 3.42 -36.68 37.47
N ILE A 158 4.16 -37.78 37.40
CA ILE A 158 4.48 -38.61 38.57
C ILE A 158 5.74 -38.03 39.21
N THR A 159 5.65 -37.59 40.46
CA THR A 159 6.77 -37.05 41.23
C THR A 159 7.77 -38.16 41.57
N ALA A 160 9.00 -37.78 41.93
CA ALA A 160 10.03 -38.74 42.41
C ALA A 160 9.60 -39.55 43.63
N GLN A 161 8.57 -39.07 44.37
CA GLN A 161 7.98 -39.76 45.53
C GLN A 161 6.84 -40.70 45.18
N GLY A 162 6.47 -40.81 43.88
CA GLY A 162 5.40 -41.65 43.38
C GLY A 162 4.00 -41.00 43.39
N ASP A 163 3.89 -39.77 43.84
CA ASP A 163 2.61 -39.04 43.85
C ASP A 163 2.28 -38.52 42.46
N THR A 164 1.00 -38.53 42.13
CA THR A 164 0.48 -38.02 40.85
C THR A 164 0.08 -36.57 41.04
N VAL A 165 0.75 -35.66 40.32
CA VAL A 165 0.43 -34.22 40.32
C VAL A 165 -0.03 -33.81 38.95
N ILE A 166 -1.15 -33.08 38.90
CA ILE A 166 -1.69 -32.45 37.65
C ILE A 166 -1.08 -31.05 37.54
N LYS A 167 -0.30 -30.83 36.51
CA LYS A 167 0.37 -29.55 36.25
C LYS A 167 -0.06 -29.00 34.89
N TRP A 168 -0.20 -27.69 34.77
CA TRP A 168 -0.37 -27.09 33.48
C TRP A 168 0.82 -27.40 32.58
N ARG A 169 0.56 -27.70 31.31
CA ARG A 169 1.62 -27.86 30.30
C ARG A 169 2.39 -26.55 30.10
N ARG A 170 1.64 -25.44 30.06
CA ARG A 170 2.18 -24.07 30.17
C ARG A 170 1.40 -23.34 31.25
N ASP A 171 2.13 -22.82 32.24
CA ASP A 171 1.51 -22.16 33.38
C ASP A 171 0.85 -20.83 32.93
N PRO A 172 -0.48 -20.69 33.04
CA PRO A 172 -1.16 -19.45 32.68
C PRO A 172 -0.71 -18.24 33.48
N LEU A 173 -0.25 -18.42 34.72
CA LEU A 173 0.24 -17.32 35.54
C LEU A 173 1.56 -16.76 35.00
N ILE A 174 2.45 -17.61 34.50
CA ILE A 174 3.70 -17.22 33.83
C ILE A 174 3.37 -16.44 32.56
N ALA A 175 2.38 -16.92 31.79
CA ALA A 175 1.92 -16.22 30.57
C ALA A 175 1.37 -14.83 30.89
N GLU A 176 0.54 -14.70 31.93
CA GLU A 176 0.00 -13.40 32.35
C GLU A 176 1.09 -12.43 32.86
N ALA A 177 2.11 -12.93 33.56
CA ALA A 177 3.24 -12.14 34.05
C ALA A 177 4.09 -11.56 32.88
N MET A 178 4.02 -12.14 31.69
CA MET A 178 4.64 -11.57 30.49
C MET A 178 3.90 -10.31 29.97
N VAL A 179 2.67 -10.07 30.41
CA VAL A 179 1.86 -8.90 30.02
C VAL A 179 1.85 -7.83 31.11
N ASP A 180 1.70 -8.24 32.38
CA ASP A 180 1.39 -7.34 33.48
C ASP A 180 2.45 -7.41 34.57
N GLU A 181 3.14 -6.28 34.79
CA GLU A 181 4.18 -6.12 35.79
C GLU A 181 3.71 -6.24 37.25
N ARG A 182 2.39 -6.23 37.49
CA ARG A 182 1.81 -6.42 38.82
C ARG A 182 1.74 -7.89 39.23
N ILE A 183 1.88 -8.81 38.27
CA ILE A 183 1.79 -10.24 38.53
C ILE A 183 3.17 -10.77 38.96
N VAL A 184 3.21 -11.33 40.16
CA VAL A 184 4.42 -11.91 40.72
C VAL A 184 4.40 -13.42 40.55
N VAL A 185 5.43 -13.96 39.93
CA VAL A 185 5.69 -15.42 39.89
C VAL A 185 6.86 -15.72 40.82
N PRO A 186 6.64 -16.48 41.89
CA PRO A 186 7.69 -16.79 42.87
C PRO A 186 8.97 -17.34 42.21
N HIS A 187 10.11 -16.81 42.58
CA HIS A 187 11.45 -17.16 42.06
C HIS A 187 11.70 -16.83 40.57
N LEU A 188 10.77 -16.13 39.88
CA LEU A 188 10.88 -15.83 38.45
C LEU A 188 10.71 -14.35 38.12
N SER A 189 9.72 -13.67 38.74
CA SER A 189 9.51 -12.22 38.54
C SER A 189 9.19 -11.51 39.84
N ASP A 190 9.66 -10.26 39.94
CA ASP A 190 9.32 -9.32 41.01
C ASP A 190 8.17 -8.40 40.54
N SER A 191 7.45 -7.84 41.50
CA SER A 191 6.43 -6.78 41.18
C SER A 191 7.09 -5.56 40.53
N GLY A 192 6.42 -5.00 39.53
CA GLY A 192 6.93 -3.85 38.77
C GLY A 192 7.86 -4.22 37.61
N LYS A 193 7.95 -5.51 37.27
CA LYS A 193 8.74 -6.00 36.14
C LYS A 193 7.93 -6.96 35.28
N VAL A 194 7.86 -6.67 33.99
CA VAL A 194 7.27 -7.58 32.99
C VAL A 194 8.21 -8.76 32.77
N LEU A 195 7.64 -9.95 32.76
CA LEU A 195 8.43 -11.19 32.64
C LEU A 195 8.94 -11.42 31.23
N THR A 196 10.19 -11.75 31.10
CA THR A 196 10.83 -12.30 29.91
C THR A 196 11.70 -13.47 30.36
N LEU A 197 11.51 -14.65 29.78
CA LEU A 197 12.24 -15.86 30.07
C LEU A 197 13.41 -16.02 29.11
N THR A 198 14.58 -16.38 29.66
CA THR A 198 15.66 -16.97 28.89
C THR A 198 15.32 -18.41 28.48
N ALA A 199 16.07 -18.98 27.54
CA ALA A 199 15.86 -20.37 27.11
C ALA A 199 15.97 -21.36 28.28
N GLU A 200 16.87 -21.11 29.20
CA GLU A 200 17.09 -21.96 30.38
C GLU A 200 15.91 -21.86 31.35
N GLU A 201 15.49 -20.64 31.71
CA GLU A 201 14.33 -20.42 32.57
C GLU A 201 13.04 -20.99 31.96
N ALA A 202 12.82 -20.79 30.64
CA ALA A 202 11.69 -21.35 29.95
C ALA A 202 11.65 -22.89 30.03
N PHE A 203 12.81 -23.54 29.92
CA PHE A 203 12.91 -24.99 30.07
C PHE A 203 12.69 -25.45 31.51
N GLN A 204 13.32 -24.80 32.50
CA GLN A 204 13.20 -25.14 33.93
C GLN A 204 11.75 -25.01 34.44
N HIS A 205 11.02 -24.01 33.95
CA HIS A 205 9.61 -23.77 34.32
C HIS A 205 8.61 -24.49 33.43
N GLY A 206 9.05 -25.32 32.47
CA GLY A 206 8.20 -26.12 31.60
C GLY A 206 7.45 -25.28 30.57
N PHE A 207 7.94 -24.07 30.26
CA PHE A 207 7.40 -23.21 29.22
C PHE A 207 7.94 -23.54 27.83
N SER A 208 9.10 -24.20 27.79
CA SER A 208 9.73 -24.77 26.61
C SER A 208 9.96 -26.26 26.81
N GLU A 209 9.78 -27.07 25.80
CA GLU A 209 10.03 -28.51 25.81
C GLU A 209 11.51 -28.85 25.62
N GLY A 210 12.36 -27.86 25.41
CA GLY A 210 13.82 -28.05 25.39
C GLY A 210 14.58 -27.02 24.58
N MET A 211 15.89 -27.15 24.66
CA MET A 211 16.82 -26.35 23.88
C MET A 211 17.31 -27.14 22.66
N ALA A 212 17.57 -26.42 21.56
CA ALA A 212 18.13 -26.94 20.32
C ALA A 212 18.94 -25.86 19.60
N GLY A 213 20.06 -26.25 19.00
CA GLY A 213 20.92 -25.34 18.24
C GLY A 213 20.53 -25.14 16.80
N SER A 214 19.64 -26.00 16.24
CA SER A 214 19.26 -25.97 14.84
C SER A 214 17.91 -26.63 14.56
N VAL A 215 17.35 -26.30 13.41
CA VAL A 215 16.13 -26.92 12.87
C VAL A 215 16.30 -28.42 12.70
N ASP A 216 17.45 -28.88 12.17
CA ASP A 216 17.74 -30.29 11.95
C ASP A 216 17.77 -31.06 13.28
N GLU A 217 18.34 -30.47 14.33
CA GLU A 217 18.38 -31.07 15.68
C GLU A 217 16.97 -31.27 16.24
N ILE A 218 16.07 -30.31 16.04
CA ILE A 218 14.66 -30.44 16.47
C ILE A 218 14.01 -31.60 15.74
N ILE A 219 14.13 -31.63 14.42
CA ILE A 219 13.46 -32.63 13.58
C ILE A 219 13.95 -34.04 13.92
N ARG A 220 15.27 -34.25 14.07
CA ARG A 220 15.84 -35.56 14.34
C ARG A 220 15.68 -36.01 15.79
N ASN A 221 16.03 -35.11 16.73
CA ASN A 221 16.17 -35.51 18.12
C ASN A 221 14.89 -35.28 18.93
N LYS A 222 14.08 -34.30 18.57
CA LYS A 222 12.85 -33.96 19.30
C LYS A 222 11.59 -34.52 18.65
N LEU A 223 11.48 -34.44 17.32
CA LEU A 223 10.35 -35.02 16.58
C LEU A 223 10.59 -36.50 16.21
N GLY A 224 11.82 -36.97 16.32
CA GLY A 224 12.17 -38.39 16.10
C GLY A 224 12.26 -38.81 14.63
N TYR A 225 12.22 -37.86 13.70
CA TYR A 225 12.32 -38.15 12.27
C TYR A 225 13.78 -38.34 11.84
N LYS A 226 14.26 -39.56 11.82
CA LYS A 226 15.65 -39.88 11.37
C LYS A 226 15.90 -39.53 9.91
N GLN A 227 14.90 -39.76 9.06
CA GLN A 227 14.87 -39.34 7.66
C GLN A 227 13.59 -38.54 7.43
N TYR A 228 13.68 -37.41 6.75
CA TYR A 228 12.58 -36.51 6.51
C TYR A 228 12.82 -35.68 5.24
N GLU A 229 11.74 -35.16 4.66
CA GLU A 229 11.78 -34.11 3.64
C GLU A 229 11.53 -32.77 4.35
N LEU A 230 12.42 -31.80 4.15
CA LEU A 230 12.23 -30.42 4.63
C LEU A 230 11.85 -29.53 3.46
N ARG A 231 10.67 -28.95 3.52
CA ARG A 231 10.27 -27.87 2.64
C ARG A 231 10.13 -26.59 3.41
N GLU A 232 10.50 -25.50 2.76
CA GLU A 232 10.45 -24.17 3.35
C GLU A 232 9.48 -23.32 2.55
N TYR A 233 8.60 -22.60 3.25
CA TYR A 233 7.76 -21.60 2.62
C TYR A 233 8.64 -20.51 2.02
N ARG A 234 8.48 -20.28 0.74
CA ARG A 234 9.13 -19.17 0.03
C ARG A 234 8.04 -18.31 -0.55
N PRO A 235 7.98 -17.01 -0.15
CA PRO A 235 7.04 -16.10 -0.75
C PRO A 235 7.15 -16.14 -2.28
N SER A 236 6.02 -16.18 -2.95
CA SER A 236 6.00 -16.11 -4.40
C SER A 236 6.44 -14.72 -4.86
N VAL A 237 6.90 -14.59 -6.11
CA VAL A 237 7.19 -13.27 -6.72
C VAL A 237 6.00 -12.33 -6.58
N TYR A 238 4.79 -12.88 -6.66
CA TYR A 238 3.55 -12.13 -6.43
C TYR A 238 3.47 -11.55 -4.99
N ASP A 239 3.78 -12.36 -3.97
CA ASP A 239 3.75 -11.90 -2.57
C ASP A 239 4.83 -10.84 -2.29
N GLU A 240 5.99 -10.96 -2.94
CA GLU A 240 7.06 -9.96 -2.85
C GLU A 240 6.63 -8.63 -3.49
N ILE A 241 5.98 -8.67 -4.67
CA ILE A 241 5.45 -7.48 -5.34
C ILE A 241 4.36 -6.82 -4.49
N VAL A 242 3.41 -7.60 -3.96
CA VAL A 242 2.36 -7.07 -3.09
C VAL A 242 2.97 -6.43 -1.84
N GLY A 243 3.89 -7.13 -1.17
CA GLY A 243 4.58 -6.58 0.00
C GLY A 243 5.39 -5.30 -0.29
N PHE A 244 6.01 -5.20 -1.47
CA PHE A 244 6.68 -4.00 -1.93
C PHE A 244 5.71 -2.84 -2.15
N LEU A 245 4.57 -3.11 -2.82
CA LEU A 245 3.55 -2.11 -3.10
C LEU A 245 2.82 -1.62 -1.83
N LEU A 246 2.77 -2.43 -0.77
CA LEU A 246 2.23 -2.04 0.54
C LEU A 246 3.19 -1.18 1.37
N ASN A 247 4.42 -0.94 0.90
CA ASN A 247 5.37 -0.10 1.62
C ASN A 247 4.83 1.35 1.74
N PRO A 248 4.78 1.95 2.95
CA PRO A 248 4.21 3.27 3.18
C PRO A 248 4.82 4.39 2.34
N ALA A 249 6.14 4.34 2.10
CA ALA A 249 6.81 5.34 1.27
C ALA A 249 6.38 5.23 -0.20
N LEU A 250 6.20 4.00 -0.71
CA LEU A 250 5.71 3.79 -2.06
C LEU A 250 4.24 4.19 -2.19
N GLN A 251 3.40 3.88 -1.17
CA GLN A 251 2.01 4.32 -1.14
C GLN A 251 1.90 5.85 -1.22
N ALA A 252 2.74 6.60 -0.49
CA ALA A 252 2.77 8.06 -0.59
C ALA A 252 3.18 8.54 -2.00
N ILE A 253 4.12 7.86 -2.65
CA ILE A 253 4.51 8.15 -4.04
C ILE A 253 3.35 7.86 -5.00
N LEU A 254 2.63 6.77 -4.81
CA LEU A 254 1.46 6.45 -5.64
C LEU A 254 0.35 7.51 -5.48
N VAL A 255 0.07 7.95 -4.25
CA VAL A 255 -0.86 9.07 -3.99
C VAL A 255 -0.39 10.34 -4.70
N MET A 256 0.91 10.67 -4.64
CA MET A 256 1.49 11.80 -5.36
C MET A 256 1.22 11.72 -6.87
N ILE A 257 1.42 10.53 -7.48
CA ILE A 257 1.21 10.33 -8.92
C ILE A 257 -0.29 10.41 -9.28
N ILE A 258 -1.17 9.84 -8.45
CA ILE A 258 -2.62 9.89 -8.64
C ILE A 258 -3.09 11.36 -8.68
N ILE A 259 -2.81 12.11 -7.62
CA ILE A 259 -3.27 13.50 -7.49
C ILE A 259 -2.59 14.40 -8.52
N GLY A 260 -1.28 14.27 -8.68
CA GLY A 260 -0.51 15.03 -9.66
C GLY A 260 -0.96 14.76 -11.10
N GLY A 261 -1.18 13.49 -11.46
CA GLY A 261 -1.64 13.09 -12.78
C GLY A 261 -3.06 13.61 -13.10
N ILE A 262 -4.00 13.50 -12.15
CA ILE A 262 -5.35 14.07 -12.29
C ILE A 262 -5.25 15.58 -12.48
N TYR A 263 -4.47 16.28 -11.67
CA TYR A 263 -4.32 17.73 -11.78
C TYR A 263 -3.76 18.15 -13.14
N PHE A 264 -2.67 17.50 -13.61
CA PHE A 264 -2.08 17.84 -14.90
C PHE A 264 -3.03 17.57 -16.08
N GLU A 265 -3.82 16.51 -16.01
CA GLU A 265 -4.83 16.22 -17.02
C GLU A 265 -5.90 17.31 -17.10
N LEU A 266 -6.31 17.85 -15.95
CA LEU A 266 -7.28 18.94 -15.88
C LEU A 266 -6.74 20.28 -16.41
N GLN A 267 -5.43 20.47 -16.42
CA GLN A 267 -4.77 21.67 -16.95
C GLN A 267 -4.51 21.59 -18.47
N THR A 268 -4.48 20.38 -19.03
CA THR A 268 -4.18 20.16 -20.45
C THR A 268 -5.41 19.61 -21.17
N PRO A 269 -5.85 20.22 -22.27
CA PRO A 269 -7.01 19.70 -22.97
C PRO A 269 -6.69 18.38 -23.70
N GLY A 270 -7.38 17.31 -23.30
CA GLY A 270 -7.32 15.99 -23.93
C GLY A 270 -6.75 14.90 -22.99
N ILE A 271 -7.19 13.66 -23.17
CA ILE A 271 -6.71 12.51 -22.42
C ILE A 271 -5.28 12.18 -22.84
N GLY A 272 -4.35 12.28 -21.91
CA GLY A 272 -2.93 12.13 -22.20
C GLY A 272 -2.17 11.25 -21.21
N PHE A 273 -0.84 11.37 -21.26
CA PHE A 273 0.06 10.62 -20.36
C PHE A 273 -0.24 10.81 -18.87
N PRO A 274 -0.61 12.01 -18.36
CA PRO A 274 -0.88 12.19 -16.93
C PRO A 274 -2.05 11.35 -16.43
N SER A 275 -3.16 11.27 -17.19
CA SER A 275 -4.33 10.44 -16.82
C SER A 275 -3.99 8.96 -16.83
N ALA A 276 -3.20 8.49 -17.80
CA ALA A 276 -2.73 7.10 -17.85
C ALA A 276 -1.84 6.78 -16.64
N ALA A 277 -0.92 7.67 -16.28
CA ALA A 277 -0.07 7.51 -15.10
C ALA A 277 -0.88 7.49 -13.81
N ALA A 278 -1.87 8.38 -13.65
CA ALA A 278 -2.77 8.40 -12.50
C ALA A 278 -3.59 7.11 -12.39
N LEU A 279 -4.11 6.60 -13.51
CA LEU A 279 -4.87 5.34 -13.53
C LEU A 279 -4.00 4.15 -13.13
N ILE A 280 -2.80 4.03 -13.70
CA ILE A 280 -1.85 2.97 -13.34
C ILE A 280 -1.48 3.06 -11.86
N ALA A 281 -1.19 4.27 -11.36
CA ALA A 281 -0.88 4.48 -9.97
C ALA A 281 -2.07 4.12 -9.04
N ALA A 282 -3.31 4.43 -9.43
CA ALA A 282 -4.51 4.05 -8.69
C ALA A 282 -4.68 2.52 -8.64
N VAL A 283 -4.47 1.83 -9.75
CA VAL A 283 -4.49 0.36 -9.77
C VAL A 283 -3.39 -0.22 -8.87
N LEU A 284 -2.16 0.28 -8.95
CA LEU A 284 -1.05 -0.16 -8.11
C LEU A 284 -1.26 0.18 -6.62
N TYR A 285 -2.04 1.21 -6.32
CA TYR A 285 -2.43 1.59 -4.96
C TYR A 285 -3.49 0.66 -4.40
N PHE A 286 -4.63 0.52 -5.09
CA PHE A 286 -5.80 -0.21 -4.57
C PHE A 286 -5.67 -1.73 -4.72
N ALA A 287 -5.07 -2.26 -5.78
CA ALA A 287 -5.00 -3.69 -6.02
C ALA A 287 -4.30 -4.48 -4.89
N PRO A 288 -3.11 -4.09 -4.40
CA PRO A 288 -2.48 -4.79 -3.29
C PRO A 288 -3.27 -4.67 -1.98
N LEU A 289 -3.85 -3.50 -1.70
CA LEU A 289 -4.69 -3.27 -0.51
C LEU A 289 -5.97 -4.14 -0.54
N TYR A 290 -6.59 -4.27 -1.69
CA TYR A 290 -7.75 -5.13 -1.89
C TYR A 290 -7.41 -6.62 -1.74
N LEU A 291 -6.30 -7.05 -2.33
CA LEU A 291 -5.85 -8.45 -2.30
C LEU A 291 -5.38 -8.88 -0.91
N ASP A 292 -4.85 -7.95 -0.12
CA ASP A 292 -4.45 -8.18 1.28
C ASP A 292 -5.64 -8.04 2.26
N GLY A 293 -6.82 -7.68 1.76
CA GLY A 293 -8.06 -7.53 2.54
C GLY A 293 -8.11 -6.25 3.39
N LEU A 294 -7.21 -5.30 3.16
CA LEU A 294 -7.21 -4.00 3.83
C LEU A 294 -8.25 -3.05 3.22
N ALA A 295 -8.38 -3.05 1.89
CA ALA A 295 -9.40 -2.28 1.18
C ALA A 295 -10.56 -3.19 0.75
N ALA A 296 -11.77 -2.69 0.85
CA ALA A 296 -12.97 -3.34 0.33
C ALA A 296 -13.46 -2.64 -0.95
N ASN A 297 -14.50 -3.20 -1.56
CA ASN A 297 -15.05 -2.65 -2.81
C ASN A 297 -15.58 -1.21 -2.68
N TRP A 298 -16.02 -0.82 -1.48
CA TRP A 298 -16.67 0.48 -1.26
C TRP A 298 -15.67 1.66 -1.24
N GLU A 299 -14.42 1.47 -0.79
CA GLU A 299 -13.39 2.51 -0.87
C GLU A 299 -13.02 2.81 -2.33
N ILE A 300 -12.94 1.78 -3.16
CA ILE A 300 -12.70 1.92 -4.59
C ILE A 300 -13.87 2.66 -5.23
N LEU A 301 -15.12 2.30 -4.88
CA LEU A 301 -16.32 2.99 -5.38
C LEU A 301 -16.36 4.45 -4.93
N LEU A 302 -15.95 4.73 -3.70
CA LEU A 302 -15.87 6.09 -3.16
C LEU A 302 -14.84 6.93 -3.93
N PHE A 303 -13.68 6.35 -4.24
CA PHE A 303 -12.66 7.00 -5.05
C PHE A 303 -13.17 7.31 -6.46
N VAL A 304 -13.76 6.33 -7.13
CA VAL A 304 -14.34 6.50 -8.47
C VAL A 304 -15.45 7.55 -8.47
N ALA A 305 -16.34 7.53 -7.47
CA ALA A 305 -17.38 8.53 -7.31
C ALA A 305 -16.78 9.94 -7.16
N GLY A 306 -15.71 10.08 -6.37
CA GLY A 306 -14.98 11.33 -6.22
C GLY A 306 -14.40 11.85 -7.53
N VAL A 307 -13.76 10.97 -8.31
CA VAL A 307 -13.25 11.31 -9.65
C VAL A 307 -14.38 11.75 -10.60
N VAL A 308 -15.49 11.01 -10.62
CA VAL A 308 -16.65 11.36 -11.44
C VAL A 308 -17.22 12.72 -11.05
N MET A 309 -17.37 13.02 -9.76
CA MET A 309 -17.85 14.32 -9.30
C MET A 309 -16.91 15.45 -9.70
N LEU A 310 -15.60 15.23 -9.64
CA LEU A 310 -14.60 16.20 -10.06
C LEU A 310 -14.70 16.46 -11.60
N ILE A 311 -14.88 15.40 -12.39
CA ILE A 311 -15.06 15.52 -13.85
C ILE A 311 -16.36 16.29 -14.17
N LEU A 312 -17.47 15.98 -13.50
CA LEU A 312 -18.73 16.68 -13.70
C LEU A 312 -18.62 18.17 -13.37
N GLU A 313 -17.93 18.52 -12.28
CA GLU A 313 -17.71 19.92 -11.90
C GLU A 313 -16.96 20.70 -12.98
N ILE A 314 -15.91 20.13 -13.54
CA ILE A 314 -15.04 20.83 -14.47
C ILE A 314 -15.63 20.92 -15.87
N PHE A 315 -16.32 19.87 -16.34
CA PHE A 315 -16.78 19.79 -17.71
C PHE A 315 -18.28 20.09 -17.89
N VAL A 316 -19.09 19.99 -16.84
CA VAL A 316 -20.55 20.10 -16.93
C VAL A 316 -21.09 21.28 -16.12
N ILE A 317 -20.56 21.52 -14.91
CA ILE A 317 -21.06 22.55 -13.99
C ILE A 317 -20.20 23.80 -14.15
N PRO A 318 -20.77 24.97 -14.51
CA PRO A 318 -19.99 26.18 -14.66
C PRO A 318 -19.57 26.76 -13.30
N GLY A 319 -18.28 26.81 -13.05
CA GLY A 319 -17.68 27.29 -11.80
C GLY A 319 -17.26 26.16 -10.85
N PHE A 320 -16.40 26.46 -9.88
CA PHE A 320 -15.95 25.47 -8.89
C PHE A 320 -16.84 25.55 -7.65
N GLY A 321 -17.68 24.54 -7.43
CA GLY A 321 -18.69 24.52 -6.38
C GLY A 321 -18.71 23.25 -5.54
N ILE A 322 -19.89 22.87 -5.08
CA ILE A 322 -20.10 21.79 -4.10
C ILE A 322 -19.63 20.43 -4.64
N ALA A 323 -19.86 20.13 -5.93
CA ALA A 323 -19.51 18.85 -6.52
C ALA A 323 -17.98 18.66 -6.59
N GLY A 324 -17.22 19.72 -6.92
CA GLY A 324 -15.76 19.67 -6.93
C GLY A 324 -15.16 19.47 -5.55
N ILE A 325 -15.64 20.21 -4.56
CA ILE A 325 -15.20 20.05 -3.15
C ILE A 325 -15.53 18.65 -2.65
N SER A 326 -16.77 18.19 -2.87
CA SER A 326 -17.18 16.85 -2.45
C SER A 326 -16.37 15.76 -3.14
N GLY A 327 -16.06 15.91 -4.44
CA GLY A 327 -15.22 14.99 -5.19
C GLY A 327 -13.82 14.87 -4.60
N ILE A 328 -13.18 15.97 -4.24
CA ILE A 328 -11.86 15.98 -3.60
C ILE A 328 -11.93 15.29 -2.22
N VAL A 329 -12.94 15.62 -1.40
CA VAL A 329 -13.11 15.01 -0.07
C VAL A 329 -13.33 13.50 -0.19
N LEU A 330 -14.15 13.04 -1.13
CA LEU A 330 -14.38 11.61 -1.37
C LEU A 330 -13.11 10.90 -1.83
N MET A 331 -12.33 11.50 -2.73
CA MET A 331 -11.08 10.90 -3.20
C MET A 331 -10.06 10.77 -2.08
N ILE A 332 -9.82 11.85 -1.34
CA ILE A 332 -8.86 11.84 -0.22
C ILE A 332 -9.33 10.88 0.87
N GLY A 333 -10.62 10.92 1.21
CA GLY A 333 -11.23 10.01 2.17
C GLY A 333 -11.07 8.55 1.76
N ALA A 334 -11.32 8.21 0.49
CA ALA A 334 -11.15 6.86 -0.03
C ALA A 334 -9.69 6.38 0.04
N LEU A 335 -8.72 7.25 -0.26
CA LEU A 335 -7.30 6.91 -0.15
C LEU A 335 -6.88 6.65 1.31
N VAL A 336 -7.38 7.43 2.26
CA VAL A 336 -7.11 7.20 3.69
C VAL A 336 -7.78 5.92 4.17
N LEU A 337 -9.06 5.74 3.86
CA LEU A 337 -9.86 4.60 4.33
C LEU A 337 -9.36 3.27 3.76
N ALA A 338 -8.84 3.24 2.54
CA ALA A 338 -8.24 2.05 1.94
C ALA A 338 -6.99 1.54 2.68
N LEU A 339 -6.27 2.41 3.38
CA LEU A 339 -5.12 2.04 4.21
C LEU A 339 -5.52 1.55 5.62
N LEU A 340 -6.79 1.77 6.01
CA LEU A 340 -7.33 1.31 7.29
C LEU A 340 -7.94 -0.07 7.09
N GLY A 341 -7.42 -1.09 7.71
CA GLY A 341 -7.97 -2.45 7.67
C GLY A 341 -9.38 -2.52 8.28
N ASN A 342 -10.37 -1.96 7.58
CA ASN A 342 -11.76 -1.99 8.04
C ASN A 342 -12.54 -3.13 7.36
N VAL A 343 -13.44 -3.78 8.11
CA VAL A 343 -14.33 -4.82 7.59
C VAL A 343 -15.76 -4.29 7.61
N ASN A 344 -16.34 -4.01 6.44
CA ASN A 344 -17.74 -3.59 6.29
C ASN A 344 -18.13 -2.38 7.17
N PHE A 345 -17.35 -1.30 7.14
CA PHE A 345 -17.53 -0.10 7.98
C PHE A 345 -17.38 -0.34 9.49
N ASN A 346 -16.84 -1.47 9.90
CA ASN A 346 -16.50 -1.71 11.28
C ASN A 346 -15.08 -1.26 11.55
N PHE A 347 -14.92 -0.21 12.36
CA PHE A 347 -13.65 0.38 12.77
C PHE A 347 -13.26 0.03 14.21
N ASP A 348 -13.98 -0.91 14.87
CA ASP A 348 -13.74 -1.28 16.27
C ASP A 348 -12.34 -1.85 16.50
N TYR A 349 -11.72 -2.37 15.45
CA TYR A 349 -10.37 -2.95 15.48
C TYR A 349 -9.28 -2.02 14.92
N VAL A 350 -9.64 -0.80 14.47
CA VAL A 350 -8.70 0.16 13.92
C VAL A 350 -8.08 0.94 15.07
N GLU A 351 -6.78 0.80 15.26
CA GLU A 351 -6.05 1.55 16.27
C GLU A 351 -5.89 3.03 15.85
N SER A 352 -5.83 3.94 16.84
CA SER A 352 -5.60 5.37 16.56
C SER A 352 -4.28 5.61 15.81
N GLY A 353 -3.29 4.73 16.00
CA GLY A 353 -2.02 4.72 15.29
C GLY A 353 -2.18 4.48 13.78
N ASP A 354 -3.00 3.52 13.40
CA ASP A 354 -3.26 3.20 11.99
C ASP A 354 -3.96 4.35 11.27
N ILE A 355 -4.88 5.04 11.98
CA ILE A 355 -5.55 6.24 11.44
C ILE A 355 -4.52 7.34 11.18
N ASN A 356 -3.67 7.62 12.16
CA ASN A 356 -2.64 8.66 12.03
C ASN A 356 -1.64 8.32 10.92
N ARG A 357 -1.21 7.07 10.83
CA ARG A 357 -0.30 6.58 9.79
C ARG A 357 -0.91 6.71 8.40
N SER A 358 -2.16 6.31 8.21
CA SER A 358 -2.88 6.41 6.95
C SER A 358 -3.05 7.85 6.50
N ILE A 359 -3.47 8.74 7.41
CA ILE A 359 -3.55 10.18 7.15
C ILE A 359 -2.18 10.74 6.78
N LEU A 360 -1.13 10.37 7.53
CA LEU A 360 0.24 10.85 7.28
C LEU A 360 0.74 10.46 5.89
N ILE A 361 0.54 9.21 5.47
CA ILE A 361 0.92 8.71 4.14
C ILE A 361 0.25 9.53 3.04
N VAL A 362 -1.08 9.74 3.15
CA VAL A 362 -1.84 10.50 2.16
C VAL A 362 -1.45 11.98 2.16
N VAL A 363 -1.28 12.59 3.33
CA VAL A 363 -0.85 14.00 3.46
C VAL A 363 0.55 14.21 2.88
N ILE A 364 1.49 13.30 3.15
CA ILE A 364 2.83 13.37 2.54
C ILE A 364 2.71 13.26 1.01
N GLY A 365 1.92 12.33 0.50
CA GLY A 365 1.67 12.17 -0.94
C GLY A 365 1.08 13.44 -1.56
N LEU A 366 0.12 14.09 -0.91
CA LEU A 366 -0.48 15.36 -1.33
C LEU A 366 0.54 16.50 -1.34
N ILE A 367 1.34 16.64 -0.28
CA ILE A 367 2.39 17.69 -0.20
C ILE A 367 3.43 17.47 -1.30
N MET A 368 3.89 16.23 -1.48
CA MET A 368 4.85 15.89 -2.54
C MET A 368 4.24 16.15 -3.93
N GLY A 369 2.99 15.76 -4.16
CA GLY A 369 2.28 16.00 -5.39
C GLY A 369 2.16 17.49 -5.70
N THR A 370 1.77 18.28 -4.71
CA THR A 370 1.68 19.75 -4.84
C THR A 370 3.05 20.38 -5.10
N ALA A 371 4.09 19.95 -4.41
CA ALA A 371 5.47 20.45 -4.63
C ALA A 371 5.96 20.12 -6.04
N VAL A 372 5.73 18.89 -6.51
CA VAL A 372 6.08 18.48 -7.88
C VAL A 372 5.28 19.28 -8.91
N MET A 373 3.97 19.51 -8.68
CA MET A 373 3.12 20.34 -9.55
C MET A 373 3.69 21.77 -9.67
N ILE A 374 4.00 22.42 -8.55
CA ILE A 374 4.56 23.77 -8.54
C ILE A 374 5.92 23.79 -9.29
N TYR A 375 6.78 22.81 -9.02
CA TYR A 375 8.08 22.71 -9.69
C TYR A 375 7.93 22.52 -11.20
N LEU A 376 7.06 21.62 -11.65
CA LEU A 376 6.85 21.35 -13.06
C LEU A 376 6.16 22.53 -13.76
N SER A 377 5.17 23.17 -13.13
CA SER A 377 4.50 24.35 -13.70
C SER A 377 5.48 25.51 -13.96
N HIS A 378 6.50 25.68 -13.16
CA HIS A 378 7.58 26.66 -13.38
C HIS A 378 8.54 26.25 -14.50
N LYS A 379 8.65 24.97 -14.82
CA LYS A 379 9.54 24.45 -15.89
C LYS A 379 8.84 24.23 -17.22
N ILE A 380 7.53 24.06 -17.25
CA ILE A 380 6.73 23.96 -18.48
C ILE A 380 6.82 25.31 -19.23
N GLY A 381 7.27 25.30 -20.46
CA GLY A 381 7.49 26.52 -21.26
C GLY A 381 8.91 27.11 -21.19
N ARG A 382 9.79 26.63 -20.31
CA ARG A 382 11.22 26.94 -20.31
C ARG A 382 11.99 25.80 -20.97
N LYS A 383 13.16 26.08 -21.59
CA LYS A 383 13.97 25.13 -22.38
C LYS A 383 14.09 23.73 -21.74
N GLY A 384 13.75 22.65 -22.48
CA GLY A 384 13.91 21.27 -22.02
C GLY A 384 12.88 20.30 -22.63
N ILE A 385 12.82 19.08 -22.08
CA ILE A 385 11.93 17.99 -22.54
C ILE A 385 10.46 18.41 -22.52
N PHE A 386 10.08 19.29 -21.59
CA PHE A 386 8.71 19.82 -21.42
C PHE A 386 8.35 20.97 -22.40
N ASN A 387 9.28 21.42 -23.24
CA ASN A 387 9.02 22.46 -24.23
C ASN A 387 7.99 22.02 -25.28
N ARG A 388 7.88 20.71 -25.53
CA ARG A 388 6.89 20.13 -26.48
C ARG A 388 5.48 20.05 -25.91
N LEU A 389 5.30 20.23 -24.59
CA LEU A 389 3.99 20.22 -23.92
C LEU A 389 3.38 21.63 -23.85
N ALA A 390 4.14 22.68 -24.09
CA ALA A 390 3.62 24.04 -24.19
C ALA A 390 3.21 24.31 -25.64
N LEU A 391 2.00 24.84 -25.82
CA LEU A 391 1.57 25.39 -27.12
C LEU A 391 2.44 26.60 -27.46
N HIS A 392 3.42 26.39 -28.34
CA HIS A 392 4.29 27.43 -28.89
C HIS A 392 3.66 28.15 -30.10
N ALA A 393 2.34 28.23 -30.19
CA ALA A 393 1.69 29.08 -31.15
C ALA A 393 1.81 30.55 -30.70
N THR A 394 3.01 31.08 -30.70
CA THR A 394 3.22 32.53 -30.73
C THR A 394 3.00 32.97 -32.15
N GLN A 395 2.06 33.89 -32.34
CA GLN A 395 1.93 34.63 -33.59
C GLN A 395 3.14 35.56 -33.72
N ASP A 396 4.19 35.06 -34.33
CA ASP A 396 5.46 35.82 -34.45
C ASP A 396 5.34 36.79 -35.63
N ILE A 397 5.74 38.04 -35.44
CA ILE A 397 5.73 39.07 -36.45
C ILE A 397 6.54 38.65 -37.68
N ASP A 398 7.60 37.88 -37.46
CA ASP A 398 8.50 37.36 -38.50
C ASP A 398 7.85 36.27 -39.38
N GLU A 399 6.78 35.61 -38.89
CA GLU A 399 5.97 34.64 -39.63
C GLU A 399 4.76 35.28 -40.38
N GLY A 400 4.67 36.60 -40.39
CA GLY A 400 3.64 37.35 -41.15
C GLY A 400 2.32 37.59 -40.42
N PHE A 401 2.25 37.27 -39.14
CA PHE A 401 1.08 37.60 -38.29
C PHE A 401 1.14 39.05 -37.81
N ILE A 402 0.80 40.00 -38.72
CA ILE A 402 0.75 41.42 -38.41
C ILE A 402 -0.70 41.79 -38.15
N ALA A 403 -1.07 41.97 -36.89
CA ALA A 403 -2.42 42.46 -36.50
C ALA A 403 -2.66 43.92 -36.92
N VAL A 404 -1.62 44.69 -37.13
CA VAL A 404 -1.65 46.11 -37.54
C VAL A 404 -0.62 46.33 -38.63
N PRO A 405 -0.95 46.92 -39.78
CA PRO A 405 0.05 47.29 -40.80
C PRO A 405 1.13 48.16 -40.16
N SER A 406 2.37 47.71 -40.21
CA SER A 406 3.51 48.48 -39.70
C SER A 406 3.74 49.73 -40.55
N GLY A 407 3.88 50.88 -39.92
CA GLY A 407 4.20 52.13 -40.62
C GLY A 407 3.05 53.12 -40.84
N LEU A 408 1.87 52.89 -40.24
CA LEU A 408 0.76 53.88 -40.25
C LEU A 408 1.20 55.22 -39.66
N ASP A 409 2.08 55.23 -38.65
CA ASP A 409 2.62 56.46 -38.03
C ASP A 409 3.44 57.32 -38.99
N LYS A 410 4.07 56.69 -40.00
CA LYS A 410 4.84 57.42 -41.04
C LYS A 410 3.94 58.15 -42.06
N ARG A 411 2.64 57.86 -42.04
CA ARG A 411 1.65 58.48 -42.94
C ARG A 411 0.96 59.71 -42.30
N VAL A 412 1.29 60.09 -41.10
CA VAL A 412 0.80 61.34 -40.50
C VAL A 412 1.31 62.54 -41.32
N GLY A 413 0.42 63.40 -41.70
CA GLY A 413 0.70 64.53 -42.60
C GLY A 413 0.49 64.25 -44.10
N ALA A 414 0.39 62.98 -44.50
CA ALA A 414 0.17 62.60 -45.88
C ALA A 414 -1.21 63.10 -46.42
N ILE A 415 -1.27 63.41 -47.69
CA ILE A 415 -2.47 63.80 -48.40
C ILE A 415 -2.91 62.58 -49.21
N GLY A 416 -4.21 62.23 -49.08
CA GLY A 416 -4.84 61.14 -49.82
C GLY A 416 -6.18 61.56 -50.34
N ILE A 417 -6.95 60.68 -51.04
CA ILE A 417 -8.27 60.90 -51.50
C ILE A 417 -9.24 59.90 -50.88
N ALA A 418 -10.42 60.32 -50.43
CA ALA A 418 -11.43 59.44 -49.89
C ALA A 418 -11.89 58.43 -50.95
N SER A 419 -11.57 57.15 -50.85
CA SER A 419 -11.96 56.08 -51.73
C SER A 419 -13.44 55.69 -51.52
N THR A 420 -13.91 55.86 -50.28
CA THR A 420 -15.32 55.63 -49.86
C THR A 420 -15.83 56.86 -49.10
N ILE A 421 -17.14 56.97 -48.90
CA ILE A 421 -17.71 57.97 -47.98
C ILE A 421 -17.23 57.58 -46.52
N LEU A 422 -16.72 58.57 -45.76
CA LEU A 422 -16.38 58.41 -44.35
C LEU A 422 -17.53 58.94 -43.46
N ARG A 423 -18.24 58.01 -42.72
CA ARG A 423 -19.37 58.33 -41.78
C ARG A 423 -19.29 57.48 -40.51
N PRO A 424 -18.49 57.75 -39.52
CA PRO A 424 -17.23 58.47 -39.56
C PRO A 424 -16.13 57.63 -40.23
N SER A 425 -16.27 56.30 -40.34
CA SER A 425 -15.27 55.37 -40.86
C SER A 425 -15.47 55.10 -42.36
N GLY A 426 -14.37 54.85 -43.07
CA GLY A 426 -14.31 54.53 -44.49
C GLY A 426 -12.86 54.24 -44.92
N LYS A 427 -12.61 54.34 -46.23
CA LYS A 427 -11.25 54.14 -46.81
C LYS A 427 -10.73 55.37 -47.50
N ILE A 428 -9.45 55.63 -47.36
CA ILE A 428 -8.72 56.65 -48.10
C ILE A 428 -7.61 55.97 -48.89
N ARG A 429 -7.25 56.58 -50.04
CA ARG A 429 -6.13 56.12 -50.88
C ARG A 429 -5.01 57.11 -50.79
N ILE A 430 -3.83 56.56 -50.44
CA ILE A 430 -2.54 57.28 -50.39
C ILE A 430 -1.59 56.45 -51.23
N GLU A 431 -0.97 57.05 -52.28
CA GLU A 431 0.02 56.35 -53.12
C GLU A 431 -0.48 54.99 -53.68
N ASP A 432 -1.75 54.93 -54.17
CA ASP A 432 -2.40 53.73 -54.70
C ASP A 432 -2.70 52.60 -53.69
N VAL A 433 -2.53 52.85 -52.40
CA VAL A 433 -2.88 51.90 -51.34
C VAL A 433 -4.08 52.40 -50.55
N ASP A 434 -5.10 51.57 -50.38
CA ASP A 434 -6.29 51.89 -49.58
C ASP A 434 -6.01 51.63 -48.08
N TYR A 435 -6.29 52.60 -47.21
CA TYR A 435 -6.14 52.55 -45.76
C TYR A 435 -7.50 52.81 -45.11
N ASP A 436 -7.79 52.11 -44.01
CA ASP A 436 -8.92 52.38 -43.18
C ASP A 436 -8.75 53.74 -42.48
N ALA A 437 -9.76 54.61 -42.62
CA ALA A 437 -9.70 55.96 -42.09
C ALA A 437 -11.00 56.39 -41.45
N VAL A 438 -10.87 57.31 -40.50
CA VAL A 438 -11.97 57.90 -39.72
C VAL A 438 -11.93 59.43 -39.89
N ALA A 439 -13.06 60.02 -40.28
CA ALA A 439 -13.20 61.48 -40.28
C ALA A 439 -13.20 62.02 -38.84
N LEU A 440 -12.34 62.96 -38.51
CA LEU A 440 -12.23 63.56 -37.18
C LEU A 440 -13.52 64.37 -36.83
N TYR A 441 -14.12 65.02 -37.85
CA TYR A 441 -15.37 65.78 -37.68
C TYR A 441 -16.28 65.56 -38.87
N GLY A 442 -17.60 65.49 -38.67
CA GLY A 442 -18.60 65.37 -39.70
C GLY A 442 -18.50 64.14 -40.58
N TYR A 443 -18.86 64.27 -41.85
CA TYR A 443 -18.67 63.26 -42.85
C TYR A 443 -17.84 63.79 -44.04
N ILE A 444 -17.15 62.88 -44.74
CA ILE A 444 -16.34 63.28 -45.92
C ILE A 444 -16.86 62.48 -47.14
N GLU A 445 -17.16 63.15 -48.23
CA GLU A 445 -17.67 62.52 -49.46
C GLU A 445 -16.53 61.82 -50.19
N LYS A 446 -16.91 60.79 -50.98
CA LYS A 446 -15.99 60.11 -51.89
C LYS A 446 -15.35 61.06 -52.88
N GLY A 447 -14.02 60.91 -53.04
CA GLY A 447 -13.28 61.78 -53.99
C GLY A 447 -12.72 63.07 -53.35
N THR A 448 -13.08 63.34 -52.06
CA THR A 448 -12.55 64.53 -51.36
C THR A 448 -11.09 64.33 -50.98
N PRO A 449 -10.18 65.32 -51.23
CA PRO A 449 -8.83 65.32 -50.75
C PRO A 449 -8.85 65.41 -49.21
N VAL A 450 -8.05 64.55 -48.55
CA VAL A 450 -7.99 64.45 -47.07
C VAL A 450 -6.51 64.42 -46.60
N ARG A 451 -6.30 65.00 -45.45
CA ARG A 451 -4.96 64.96 -44.77
C ARG A 451 -5.03 64.10 -43.53
N VAL A 452 -4.07 63.20 -43.37
CA VAL A 452 -3.91 62.39 -42.18
C VAL A 452 -3.38 63.27 -41.05
N ILE A 453 -4.11 63.33 -39.94
CA ILE A 453 -3.78 64.13 -38.74
C ILE A 453 -3.13 63.32 -37.69
N LYS A 454 -3.60 62.09 -37.44
CA LYS A 454 -3.09 61.17 -36.46
C LYS A 454 -3.39 59.74 -36.82
N THR A 455 -2.70 58.79 -36.18
CA THR A 455 -2.98 57.34 -36.22
C THR A 455 -3.47 56.87 -34.86
N GLY A 456 -4.27 55.82 -34.88
CA GLY A 456 -4.76 55.19 -33.65
C GLY A 456 -5.71 54.03 -33.94
N ASN A 457 -5.72 52.97 -33.14
CA ASN A 457 -6.56 51.78 -33.30
C ASN A 457 -6.52 51.18 -34.71
N SER A 458 -5.33 51.07 -35.29
CA SER A 458 -5.10 50.55 -36.68
C SER A 458 -5.74 51.34 -37.81
N GLN A 459 -6.14 52.57 -37.57
CA GLN A 459 -6.81 53.46 -38.55
C GLN A 459 -6.13 54.84 -38.64
N LEU A 460 -6.32 55.49 -39.77
CA LEU A 460 -5.89 56.88 -39.99
C LEU A 460 -7.04 57.84 -39.68
N TYR A 461 -6.75 58.88 -38.92
CA TYR A 461 -7.71 59.96 -38.62
C TYR A 461 -7.43 61.12 -39.56
N VAL A 462 -8.47 61.52 -40.31
CA VAL A 462 -8.33 62.48 -41.41
C VAL A 462 -9.24 63.68 -41.31
N LEU A 463 -8.83 64.77 -41.91
CA LEU A 463 -9.63 65.99 -42.17
C LEU A 463 -9.62 66.30 -43.66
N PRO A 464 -10.77 66.91 -44.21
CA PRO A 464 -10.76 67.38 -45.53
C PRO A 464 -9.71 68.52 -45.71
N VAL A 465 -9.06 68.57 -46.87
CA VAL A 465 -8.18 69.65 -47.22
C VAL A 465 -9.05 70.72 -47.87
N ASP A 466 -9.23 71.88 -47.22
CA ASP A 466 -9.98 73.00 -47.77
C ASP A 466 -9.36 73.44 -49.10
N LYS A 467 -10.18 73.50 -50.16
CA LYS A 467 -9.79 74.19 -51.38
C LYS A 467 -9.71 75.66 -51.07
N LYS A 468 -8.49 76.23 -51.10
CA LYS A 468 -8.33 77.65 -51.19
C LYS A 468 -8.84 78.16 -52.48
#